data_612e7ad2d51ca3c3cbb583af4866b968
#
_entry.id   612e7ad2d51ca3c3cbb583af4866b968
#
_cell.length_a   1.000
_cell.length_b   1.000
_cell.length_c   1.000
_cell.angle_alpha   90.00
_cell.angle_beta   90.00
_cell.angle_gamma   90.00
#
_symmetry.space_group_name_H-M   'P 1'
#
loop_
_entity.id
_entity.type
_entity.pdbx_description
1 polymer ?
#
loop_
_entity_poly.entity_id
_entity_poly.type
_entity_poly.pdbx_seq_one_letter_code
_entity_poly.pdbx_strand_id
1 'polypeptide(L)'
;MKRLILAAAILATACQPATTTTAAPPAAPAAAEMPPVTIYHIEGRRSERIVWLMEELGLPYELKFTRGNIGESMAAIRAVNPGMPVAPTVTIGDQVLTESGAIIETIINRYAPGKLTPPLESADYANHMIWMHHAEGSLASRVIADYRVWMIKPPTARSPLVDSEAEVQFAEDYLATHPWFGGAEFSAADIMMVFPLNFAMQLNIVDKNQFPSINAWKAKIEQRPAYQAMLAKARPDGIPGSPPALPQHAPSGPRPAPALPAAQPAQPAQPAKPAQQ
;
A
#
# COMPACT_ATOMS: atom_id res chain seq x y z
N MET A 1 -73.59 21.79 -57.60
CA MET A 1 -73.17 21.03 -56.42
C MET A 1 -71.67 20.72 -56.56
N LYS A 2 -70.82 21.51 -55.87
CA LYS A 2 -69.33 21.31 -55.91
C LYS A 2 -68.94 20.66 -54.62
N ARG A 3 -68.38 19.48 -54.72
CA ARG A 3 -67.80 18.75 -53.53
C ARG A 3 -66.39 19.22 -53.33
N LEU A 4 -66.10 19.77 -52.14
CA LEU A 4 -64.78 20.11 -51.63
C LEU A 4 -64.13 18.82 -51.03
N ILE A 5 -62.97 18.44 -51.51
CA ILE A 5 -62.15 17.36 -50.94
C ILE A 5 -61.09 18.03 -50.09
N LEU A 6 -61.14 17.77 -48.79
CA LEU A 6 -60.16 18.25 -47.80
C LEU A 6 -59.04 17.18 -47.72
N ALA A 7 -57.82 17.51 -48.09
CA ALA A 7 -56.67 16.66 -47.97
C ALA A 7 -56.00 16.94 -46.60
N ALA A 8 -55.97 15.95 -45.71
CA ALA A 8 -55.26 16.02 -44.48
C ALA A 8 -53.78 15.60 -44.70
N ALA A 9 -52.86 16.53 -44.44
CA ALA A 9 -51.42 16.24 -44.41
C ALA A 9 -50.99 15.71 -43.04
N ILE A 10 -50.51 14.48 -43.01
CA ILE A 10 -49.92 13.86 -41.80
C ILE A 10 -48.44 14.27 -41.74
N LEU A 11 -48.06 15.11 -40.77
CA LEU A 11 -46.66 15.38 -40.43
C LEU A 11 -46.12 14.19 -39.64
N ALA A 12 -45.24 13.41 -40.23
CA ALA A 12 -44.45 12.41 -39.53
C ALA A 12 -43.25 13.09 -38.88
N THR A 13 -43.29 13.24 -37.55
CA THR A 13 -42.15 13.70 -36.76
C THR A 13 -41.17 12.56 -36.59
N ALA A 14 -40.04 12.60 -37.30
CA ALA A 14 -38.97 11.62 -37.13
C ALA A 14 -38.24 11.88 -35.80
N CYS A 15 -38.39 10.96 -34.88
CA CYS A 15 -37.62 10.94 -33.62
C CYS A 15 -36.20 10.50 -33.97
N GLN A 16 -35.23 11.41 -33.94
CA GLN A 16 -33.81 11.04 -34.05
C GLN A 16 -33.33 10.51 -32.71
N PRO A 17 -32.60 9.38 -32.67
CA PRO A 17 -32.01 8.90 -31.43
C PRO A 17 -30.90 9.87 -30.97
N ALA A 18 -30.99 10.32 -29.73
CA ALA A 18 -29.94 11.11 -29.09
C ALA A 18 -28.65 10.30 -29.00
N THR A 19 -27.62 10.71 -29.71
CA THR A 19 -26.26 10.19 -29.59
C THR A 19 -25.73 10.68 -28.25
N THR A 20 -25.74 9.83 -27.24
CA THR A 20 -24.99 10.06 -25.98
C THR A 20 -23.49 10.02 -26.31
N THR A 21 -22.89 11.18 -26.44
CA THR A 21 -21.43 11.31 -26.47
C THR A 21 -20.94 11.05 -25.07
N THR A 22 -20.43 9.84 -24.83
CA THR A 22 -19.72 9.53 -23.59
C THR A 22 -18.47 10.42 -23.57
N ALA A 23 -18.44 11.43 -22.72
CA ALA A 23 -17.26 12.25 -22.52
C ALA A 23 -16.10 11.34 -22.08
N ALA A 24 -14.96 11.46 -22.74
CA ALA A 24 -13.75 10.76 -22.31
C ALA A 24 -13.42 11.18 -20.86
N PRO A 25 -12.95 10.25 -20.02
CA PRO A 25 -12.55 10.59 -18.68
C PRO A 25 -11.49 11.71 -18.71
N PRO A 26 -11.50 12.64 -17.75
CA PRO A 26 -10.53 13.72 -17.71
C PRO A 26 -9.12 13.12 -17.71
N ALA A 27 -8.24 13.67 -18.55
CA ALA A 27 -6.84 13.26 -18.59
C ALA A 27 -6.21 13.42 -17.19
N ALA A 28 -5.41 12.44 -16.77
CA ALA A 28 -4.66 12.56 -15.53
C ALA A 28 -3.83 13.86 -15.54
N PRO A 29 -3.73 14.57 -14.40
CA PRO A 29 -2.93 15.78 -14.34
C PRO A 29 -1.49 15.48 -14.77
N ALA A 30 -0.88 16.38 -15.52
CA ALA A 30 0.53 16.26 -15.91
C ALA A 30 1.39 16.27 -14.64
N ALA A 31 2.41 15.38 -14.60
CA ALA A 31 3.35 15.37 -13.49
C ALA A 31 4.08 16.71 -13.39
N ALA A 32 4.17 17.26 -12.18
CA ALA A 32 4.96 18.47 -11.93
C ALA A 32 6.46 18.14 -12.04
N GLU A 33 7.27 19.14 -12.38
CA GLU A 33 8.72 18.99 -12.27
C GLU A 33 9.10 18.74 -10.80
N MET A 34 9.87 17.66 -10.57
CA MET A 34 10.20 17.24 -9.22
C MET A 34 11.43 17.97 -8.71
N PRO A 35 11.33 18.71 -7.58
CA PRO A 35 12.50 19.30 -6.93
C PRO A 35 13.49 18.21 -6.48
N PRO A 36 14.74 18.57 -6.14
CA PRO A 36 15.70 17.61 -5.59
C PRO A 36 15.13 16.85 -4.39
N VAL A 37 15.25 15.53 -4.42
CA VAL A 37 14.80 14.64 -3.34
C VAL A 37 15.99 14.04 -2.63
N THR A 38 16.02 14.15 -1.30
CA THR A 38 17.03 13.48 -0.48
C THR A 38 16.32 12.57 0.52
N ILE A 39 16.69 11.29 0.52
CA ILE A 39 16.19 10.28 1.44
C ILE A 39 17.23 10.07 2.54
N TYR A 40 16.88 10.40 3.78
CA TYR A 40 17.70 10.10 4.96
C TYR A 40 17.33 8.69 5.43
N HIS A 41 18.30 7.79 5.35
CA HIS A 41 18.06 6.36 5.38
C HIS A 41 18.71 5.69 6.59
N ILE A 42 18.10 4.59 7.04
CA ILE A 42 18.67 3.61 7.96
C ILE A 42 18.41 2.23 7.39
N GLU A 43 19.46 1.46 7.24
CA GLU A 43 19.46 0.10 6.67
C GLU A 43 18.48 -0.81 7.44
N GLY A 44 17.68 -1.56 6.70
CA GLY A 44 16.70 -2.47 7.27
C GLY A 44 15.50 -1.80 7.96
N ARG A 45 15.27 -0.51 7.70
CA ARG A 45 14.15 0.24 8.29
C ARG A 45 13.17 0.73 7.22
N ARG A 46 12.11 1.38 7.66
CA ARG A 46 10.99 1.85 6.83
C ARG A 46 11.40 2.77 5.67
N SER A 47 12.55 3.40 5.75
CA SER A 47 13.11 4.24 4.68
C SER A 47 13.41 3.48 3.38
N GLU A 48 13.59 2.15 3.44
CA GLU A 48 13.70 1.30 2.26
C GLU A 48 12.48 1.37 1.35
N ARG A 49 11.29 1.58 1.91
CA ARG A 49 10.05 1.79 1.14
C ARG A 49 10.17 2.95 0.18
N ILE A 50 10.81 4.05 0.61
CA ILE A 50 10.93 5.25 -0.21
C ILE A 50 11.99 5.04 -1.28
N VAL A 51 13.10 4.41 -0.95
CA VAL A 51 14.11 4.02 -1.95
C VAL A 51 13.48 3.12 -3.02
N TRP A 52 12.73 2.10 -2.59
CA TRP A 52 12.05 1.20 -3.53
C TRP A 52 11.00 1.92 -4.38
N LEU A 53 10.20 2.82 -3.79
CA LEU A 53 9.26 3.65 -4.55
C LEU A 53 9.96 4.43 -5.67
N MET A 54 11.09 5.09 -5.35
CA MET A 54 11.82 5.89 -6.33
C MET A 54 12.39 5.00 -7.46
N GLU A 55 12.86 3.80 -7.14
CA GLU A 55 13.32 2.82 -8.15
C GLU A 55 12.16 2.33 -9.04
N GLU A 56 10.98 2.07 -8.48
CA GLU A 56 9.79 1.66 -9.25
C GLU A 56 9.29 2.77 -10.19
N LEU A 57 9.40 4.02 -9.76
CA LEU A 57 8.99 5.17 -10.56
C LEU A 57 10.07 5.67 -11.53
N GLY A 58 11.32 5.21 -11.37
CA GLY A 58 12.46 5.73 -12.15
C GLY A 58 12.76 7.19 -11.86
N LEU A 59 12.45 7.68 -10.64
CA LEU A 59 12.64 9.07 -10.25
C LEU A 59 14.01 9.29 -9.61
N PRO A 60 14.69 10.42 -9.87
CA PRO A 60 16.00 10.73 -9.30
C PRO A 60 15.90 11.06 -7.80
N TYR A 61 16.90 10.67 -7.03
CA TYR A 61 17.02 10.97 -5.61
C TYR A 61 18.47 10.87 -5.14
N GLU A 62 18.78 11.55 -4.03
CA GLU A 62 19.99 11.34 -3.25
C GLU A 62 19.69 10.45 -2.04
N LEU A 63 20.57 9.49 -1.73
CA LEU A 63 20.44 8.62 -0.57
C LEU A 63 21.52 8.96 0.45
N LYS A 64 21.11 9.42 1.64
CA LYS A 64 22.02 9.83 2.72
C LYS A 64 21.93 8.88 3.90
N PHE A 65 23.04 8.18 4.17
CA PHE A 65 23.25 7.36 5.36
C PHE A 65 24.73 7.00 5.51
N THR A 66 25.13 6.59 6.69
CA THR A 66 26.46 6.02 6.93
C THR A 66 26.31 4.50 7.04
N ARG A 67 26.92 3.78 6.08
CA ARG A 67 26.85 2.32 5.98
C ARG A 67 27.30 1.66 7.29
N GLY A 68 26.48 0.75 7.79
CA GLY A 68 26.76 0.02 9.03
C GLY A 68 26.72 0.85 10.31
N ASN A 69 26.44 2.16 10.22
CA ASN A 69 26.46 3.06 11.39
C ASN A 69 25.11 3.76 11.58
N ILE A 70 24.23 3.12 12.35
CA ILE A 70 22.91 3.65 12.69
C ILE A 70 23.02 4.98 13.44
N GLY A 71 24.03 5.13 14.30
CA GLY A 71 24.21 6.34 15.12
C GLY A 71 24.46 7.59 14.28
N GLU A 72 25.37 7.50 13.30
CA GLU A 72 25.66 8.59 12.39
C GLU A 72 24.49 8.87 11.43
N SER A 73 23.86 7.82 10.89
CA SER A 73 22.65 7.97 10.07
C SER A 73 21.53 8.69 10.83
N MET A 74 21.33 8.35 12.12
CA MET A 74 20.37 9.04 12.99
C MET A 74 20.79 10.48 13.31
N ALA A 75 22.09 10.77 13.42
CA ALA A 75 22.56 12.15 13.62
C ALA A 75 22.23 13.03 12.39
N ALA A 76 22.42 12.52 11.18
CA ALA A 76 22.02 13.20 9.95
C ALA A 76 20.51 13.48 9.89
N ILE A 77 19.68 12.51 10.29
CA ILE A 77 18.22 12.67 10.40
C ILE A 77 17.87 13.78 11.42
N ARG A 78 18.50 13.75 12.61
CA ARG A 78 18.26 14.78 13.65
C ARG A 78 18.62 16.18 13.22
N ALA A 79 19.66 16.32 12.40
CA ALA A 79 20.08 17.63 11.89
C ALA A 79 19.02 18.26 10.98
N VAL A 80 18.29 17.45 10.23
CA VAL A 80 17.27 17.91 9.27
C VAL A 80 15.88 17.98 9.91
N ASN A 81 15.56 17.03 10.80
CA ASN A 81 14.27 16.94 11.46
C ASN A 81 14.44 16.78 12.98
N PRO A 82 14.82 17.83 13.71
CA PRO A 82 15.06 17.74 15.15
C PRO A 82 13.77 17.46 15.95
N GLY A 83 12.61 17.87 15.46
CA GLY A 83 11.33 17.68 16.15
C GLY A 83 10.81 16.24 16.11
N MET A 84 11.13 15.51 15.04
CA MET A 84 10.71 14.11 14.85
C MET A 84 11.78 13.31 14.08
N PRO A 85 12.90 12.97 14.73
CA PRO A 85 14.02 12.29 14.07
C PRO A 85 13.72 10.81 13.86
N VAL A 86 13.02 10.48 12.79
CA VAL A 86 12.60 9.11 12.42
C VAL A 86 12.99 8.77 10.99
N ALA A 87 13.15 7.47 10.69
CA ALA A 87 13.32 6.99 9.34
C ALA A 87 12.01 6.33 8.84
N PRO A 88 11.47 6.76 7.68
CA PRO A 88 12.06 7.72 6.74
C PRO A 88 11.91 9.18 7.18
N THR A 89 12.93 9.99 6.92
CA THR A 89 12.85 11.43 6.75
C THR A 89 13.28 11.73 5.31
N VAL A 90 12.53 12.55 4.60
CA VAL A 90 12.77 12.90 3.20
C VAL A 90 12.68 14.40 3.03
N THR A 91 13.59 15.00 2.27
CA THR A 91 13.42 16.37 1.80
C THR A 91 13.02 16.37 0.33
N ILE A 92 12.06 17.22 -0.03
CA ILE A 92 11.65 17.52 -1.41
C ILE A 92 11.76 19.04 -1.57
N GLY A 93 12.84 19.50 -2.21
CA GLY A 93 13.22 20.89 -2.14
C GLY A 93 13.43 21.30 -0.66
N ASP A 94 12.74 22.34 -0.22
CA ASP A 94 12.82 22.86 1.16
C ASP A 94 11.84 22.14 2.14
N GLN A 95 10.98 21.27 1.65
CA GLN A 95 9.99 20.58 2.47
C GLN A 95 10.59 19.34 3.11
N VAL A 96 10.47 19.21 4.45
CA VAL A 96 10.83 18.00 5.19
C VAL A 96 9.58 17.17 5.44
N LEU A 97 9.62 15.91 5.07
CA LEU A 97 8.52 14.95 5.19
C LEU A 97 8.92 13.76 6.05
N THR A 98 7.96 13.27 6.82
CA THR A 98 8.00 12.00 7.56
C THR A 98 6.74 11.21 7.25
N GLU A 99 6.60 10.02 7.84
CA GLU A 99 5.54 9.06 7.60
C GLU A 99 5.60 8.44 6.20
N SER A 100 5.87 7.13 6.14
CA SER A 100 6.06 6.41 4.87
C SER A 100 4.89 6.59 3.92
N GLY A 101 3.65 6.44 4.41
CA GLY A 101 2.44 6.59 3.60
C GLY A 101 2.32 8.00 3.03
N ALA A 102 2.48 9.03 3.87
CA ALA A 102 2.38 10.42 3.44
C ALA A 102 3.45 10.80 2.39
N ILE A 103 4.68 10.30 2.56
CA ILE A 103 5.77 10.51 1.59
C ILE A 103 5.41 9.83 0.26
N ILE A 104 4.98 8.55 0.30
CA ILE A 104 4.61 7.77 -0.88
C ILE A 104 3.47 8.46 -1.64
N GLU A 105 2.37 8.80 -0.95
CA GLU A 105 1.22 9.48 -1.56
C GLU A 105 1.61 10.84 -2.13
N THR A 106 2.44 11.61 -1.44
CA THR A 106 2.92 12.91 -1.94
C THR A 106 3.72 12.76 -3.23
N ILE A 107 4.66 11.80 -3.27
CA ILE A 107 5.49 11.56 -4.47
C ILE A 107 4.62 11.08 -5.63
N ILE A 108 3.76 10.10 -5.42
CA ILE A 108 2.90 9.57 -6.49
C ILE A 108 1.97 10.67 -7.01
N ASN A 109 1.22 11.34 -6.14
CA ASN A 109 0.21 12.30 -6.56
C ASN A 109 0.79 13.52 -7.27
N ARG A 110 1.98 13.97 -6.87
CA ARG A 110 2.61 15.17 -7.47
C ARG A 110 3.48 14.86 -8.67
N TYR A 111 4.23 13.75 -8.64
CA TYR A 111 5.32 13.53 -9.59
C TYR A 111 5.16 12.28 -10.45
N ALA A 112 4.20 11.40 -10.11
CA ALA A 112 3.91 10.19 -10.88
C ALA A 112 2.40 9.87 -10.87
N PRO A 113 1.51 10.82 -11.21
CA PRO A 113 0.07 10.62 -11.08
C PRO A 113 -0.40 9.40 -11.88
N GLY A 114 -1.24 8.58 -11.25
CA GLY A 114 -1.78 7.35 -11.83
C GLY A 114 -0.81 6.16 -11.86
N LYS A 115 0.38 6.29 -11.27
CA LYS A 115 1.31 5.16 -11.08
C LYS A 115 1.13 4.53 -9.72
N LEU A 116 1.30 3.23 -9.63
CA LEU A 116 1.28 2.47 -8.37
C LEU A 116 0.04 2.67 -7.48
N THR A 117 -1.03 3.17 -8.06
CA THR A 117 -2.32 3.39 -7.40
C THR A 117 -3.42 2.97 -8.37
N PRO A 118 -4.34 2.09 -7.97
CA PRO A 118 -5.50 1.76 -8.79
C PRO A 118 -6.31 3.02 -9.12
N PRO A 119 -7.00 3.08 -10.27
CA PRO A 119 -7.89 4.18 -10.58
C PRO A 119 -8.95 4.40 -9.48
N LEU A 120 -9.27 5.65 -9.19
CA LEU A 120 -10.20 6.03 -8.11
C LEU A 120 -11.55 5.31 -8.20
N GLU A 121 -12.05 5.10 -9.43
CA GLU A 121 -13.31 4.42 -9.71
C GLU A 121 -13.19 2.89 -9.75
N SER A 122 -11.99 2.36 -9.56
CA SER A 122 -11.75 0.91 -9.54
C SER A 122 -12.23 0.30 -8.23
N ALA A 123 -12.76 -0.92 -8.30
CA ALA A 123 -13.07 -1.72 -7.12
C ALA A 123 -11.83 -1.98 -6.23
N ASP A 124 -10.64 -2.00 -6.82
CA ASP A 124 -9.38 -2.22 -6.12
C ASP A 124 -8.90 -1.00 -5.32
N TYR A 125 -9.43 0.20 -5.59
CA TYR A 125 -8.97 1.43 -4.92
C TYR A 125 -9.18 1.38 -3.41
N ALA A 126 -10.35 0.95 -2.97
CA ALA A 126 -10.66 0.85 -1.54
C ALA A 126 -9.74 -0.16 -0.83
N ASN A 127 -9.46 -1.29 -1.45
CA ASN A 127 -8.54 -2.30 -0.93
C ASN A 127 -7.11 -1.74 -0.86
N HIS A 128 -6.65 -1.07 -1.90
CA HIS A 128 -5.36 -0.38 -1.91
C HIS A 128 -5.23 0.57 -0.72
N MET A 129 -6.23 1.43 -0.47
CA MET A 129 -6.22 2.36 0.66
C MET A 129 -6.22 1.64 2.01
N ILE A 130 -6.99 0.56 2.15
CA ILE A 130 -6.97 -0.26 3.37
C ILE A 130 -5.53 -0.73 3.65
N TRP A 131 -4.84 -1.32 2.69
CA TRP A 131 -3.50 -1.86 2.88
C TRP A 131 -2.41 -0.80 3.04
N MET A 132 -2.57 0.37 2.39
CA MET A 132 -1.71 1.54 2.63
C MET A 132 -1.69 1.93 4.11
N HIS A 133 -2.86 1.95 4.75
CA HIS A 133 -3.01 2.38 6.15
C HIS A 133 -2.85 1.23 7.15
N HIS A 134 -3.27 0.01 6.81
CA HIS A 134 -3.12 -1.18 7.63
C HIS A 134 -1.66 -1.47 7.97
N ALA A 135 -0.76 -1.23 7.03
CA ALA A 135 0.67 -1.53 7.19
C ALA A 135 1.29 -0.93 8.45
N GLU A 136 0.98 0.33 8.80
CA GLU A 136 1.48 0.98 10.02
C GLU A 136 0.43 1.03 11.12
N GLY A 137 -0.81 1.37 10.78
CA GLY A 137 -1.90 1.57 11.75
C GLY A 137 -2.26 0.30 12.53
N SER A 138 -2.23 -0.84 11.89
CA SER A 138 -2.61 -2.12 12.48
C SER A 138 -1.42 -3.07 12.59
N LEU A 139 -0.87 -3.51 11.46
CA LEU A 139 0.09 -4.60 11.44
C LEU A 139 1.42 -4.23 12.12
N ALA A 140 2.10 -3.17 11.69
CA ALA A 140 3.41 -2.81 12.25
C ALA A 140 3.32 -2.46 13.74
N SER A 141 2.26 -1.76 14.17
CA SER A 141 2.05 -1.40 15.56
C SER A 141 1.96 -2.64 16.47
N ARG A 142 1.22 -3.68 16.03
CA ARG A 142 1.07 -4.94 16.78
C ARG A 142 2.33 -5.78 16.75
N VAL A 143 2.95 -5.97 15.57
CA VAL A 143 4.19 -6.77 15.44
C VAL A 143 5.31 -6.21 16.29
N ILE A 144 5.49 -4.88 16.29
CA ILE A 144 6.53 -4.22 17.10
C ILE A 144 6.20 -4.30 18.59
N ALA A 145 4.94 -4.12 18.96
CA ALA A 145 4.52 -4.25 20.36
C ALA A 145 4.73 -5.67 20.88
N ASP A 146 4.31 -6.68 20.11
CA ASP A 146 4.49 -8.10 20.45
C ASP A 146 5.98 -8.45 20.61
N TYR A 147 6.81 -8.03 19.65
CA TYR A 147 8.26 -8.17 19.76
C TYR A 147 8.83 -7.56 21.04
N ARG A 148 8.44 -6.32 21.38
CA ARG A 148 8.92 -5.63 22.58
C ARG A 148 8.49 -6.34 23.88
N VAL A 149 7.24 -6.81 23.93
CA VAL A 149 6.75 -7.58 25.07
C VAL A 149 7.60 -8.84 25.27
N TRP A 150 7.85 -9.58 24.19
CA TRP A 150 8.71 -10.77 24.22
C TRP A 150 10.13 -10.49 24.69
N MET A 151 10.72 -9.40 24.25
CA MET A 151 12.08 -9.00 24.63
C MET A 151 12.19 -8.60 26.10
N ILE A 152 11.14 -8.05 26.70
CA ILE A 152 11.11 -7.67 28.11
C ILE A 152 10.83 -8.90 28.99
N LYS A 153 9.76 -9.62 28.68
CA LYS A 153 9.35 -10.83 29.39
C LYS A 153 8.44 -11.65 28.49
N PRO A 154 8.88 -12.86 28.06
CA PRO A 154 8.05 -13.73 27.28
C PRO A 154 6.71 -14.01 27.97
N PRO A 155 5.57 -13.77 27.31
CA PRO A 155 4.27 -13.99 27.91
C PRO A 155 3.98 -15.49 28.06
N THR A 156 3.30 -15.88 29.15
CA THR A 156 2.85 -17.26 29.38
C THR A 156 1.52 -17.57 28.68
N ALA A 157 0.82 -16.52 28.25
CA ALA A 157 -0.42 -16.62 27.49
C ALA A 157 -0.47 -15.48 26.46
N ARG A 158 -1.15 -15.71 25.35
CA ARG A 158 -1.32 -14.73 24.29
C ARG A 158 -2.24 -13.59 24.74
N SER A 159 -1.81 -12.36 24.50
CA SER A 159 -2.66 -11.20 24.71
C SER A 159 -3.43 -10.87 23.42
N PRO A 160 -4.77 -10.77 23.47
CA PRO A 160 -5.55 -10.35 22.29
C PRO A 160 -5.27 -8.90 21.89
N LEU A 161 -4.67 -8.10 22.75
CA LEU A 161 -4.33 -6.69 22.47
C LEU A 161 -3.06 -6.54 21.60
N VAL A 162 -2.20 -7.55 21.57
CA VAL A 162 -0.95 -7.58 20.81
C VAL A 162 -0.85 -8.82 19.91
N ASP A 163 -2.00 -9.34 19.47
CA ASP A 163 -2.05 -10.51 18.60
C ASP A 163 -1.67 -10.14 17.16
N SER A 164 -0.37 -10.13 16.89
CA SER A 164 0.16 -9.86 15.55
C SER A 164 -0.16 -10.96 14.55
N GLU A 165 -0.38 -12.20 15.00
CA GLU A 165 -0.72 -13.31 14.10
C GLU A 165 -2.10 -13.13 13.45
N ALA A 166 -3.07 -12.52 14.14
CA ALA A 166 -4.36 -12.19 13.55
C ALA A 166 -4.23 -11.21 12.39
N GLU A 167 -3.36 -10.20 12.53
CA GLU A 167 -3.10 -9.22 11.48
C GLU A 167 -2.33 -9.83 10.29
N VAL A 168 -1.39 -10.75 10.56
CA VAL A 168 -0.70 -11.48 9.50
C VAL A 168 -1.66 -12.44 8.80
N GLN A 169 -2.57 -13.11 9.55
CA GLN A 169 -3.58 -13.98 8.96
C GLN A 169 -4.55 -13.19 8.07
N PHE A 170 -4.94 -11.99 8.46
CA PHE A 170 -5.78 -11.12 7.62
C PHE A 170 -5.10 -10.82 6.27
N ALA A 171 -3.78 -10.56 6.29
CA ALA A 171 -3.01 -10.37 5.06
C ALA A 171 -2.89 -11.65 4.22
N GLU A 172 -2.71 -12.82 4.87
CA GLU A 172 -2.68 -14.14 4.21
C GLU A 172 -3.98 -14.44 3.48
N ASP A 173 -5.12 -14.26 4.19
CA ASP A 173 -6.45 -14.53 3.64
C ASP A 173 -6.75 -13.65 2.42
N TYR A 174 -6.33 -12.40 2.45
CA TYR A 174 -6.47 -11.49 1.32
C TYR A 174 -5.63 -11.94 0.12
N LEU A 175 -4.35 -12.25 0.33
CA LEU A 175 -3.44 -12.69 -0.72
C LEU A 175 -3.77 -14.09 -1.26
N ALA A 176 -4.57 -14.88 -0.56
CA ALA A 176 -5.07 -16.16 -1.08
C ALA A 176 -6.00 -15.98 -2.31
N THR A 177 -6.61 -14.79 -2.44
CA THR A 177 -7.56 -14.49 -3.53
C THR A 177 -7.12 -13.31 -4.41
N HIS A 178 -6.10 -12.57 -4.00
CA HIS A 178 -5.59 -11.41 -4.72
C HIS A 178 -4.08 -11.55 -4.96
N PRO A 179 -3.58 -11.26 -6.17
CA PRO A 179 -2.16 -11.38 -6.47
C PRO A 179 -1.28 -10.33 -5.77
N TRP A 180 -1.85 -9.18 -5.39
CA TRP A 180 -1.19 -8.04 -4.80
C TRP A 180 -2.08 -7.34 -3.77
N PHE A 181 -1.49 -6.57 -2.85
CA PHE A 181 -2.26 -5.75 -1.91
C PHE A 181 -3.03 -4.60 -2.58
N GLY A 182 -2.64 -4.20 -3.78
CA GLY A 182 -3.40 -3.30 -4.63
C GLY A 182 -4.55 -3.95 -5.40
N GLY A 183 -4.82 -5.23 -5.20
CA GLY A 183 -5.80 -6.01 -5.95
C GLY A 183 -5.17 -6.74 -7.12
N ALA A 184 -5.61 -6.48 -8.36
CA ALA A 184 -5.12 -7.15 -9.55
C ALA A 184 -3.67 -6.80 -9.91
N GLU A 185 -3.22 -5.59 -9.58
CA GLU A 185 -1.92 -5.07 -9.95
C GLU A 185 -1.08 -4.66 -8.73
N PHE A 186 0.26 -4.73 -8.90
CA PHE A 186 1.20 -4.21 -7.92
C PHE A 186 0.98 -2.71 -7.69
N SER A 187 1.03 -2.30 -6.42
CA SER A 187 0.78 -0.91 -6.02
C SER A 187 1.65 -0.46 -4.85
N ALA A 188 1.52 0.80 -4.45
CA ALA A 188 2.18 1.33 -3.27
C ALA A 188 1.76 0.62 -1.96
N ALA A 189 0.61 -0.04 -1.94
CA ALA A 189 0.20 -0.87 -0.80
C ALA A 189 1.17 -2.05 -0.57
N ASP A 190 1.67 -2.66 -1.65
CA ASP A 190 2.67 -3.72 -1.56
C ASP A 190 3.99 -3.19 -0.99
N ILE A 191 4.39 -1.97 -1.39
CA ILE A 191 5.58 -1.30 -0.84
C ILE A 191 5.42 -1.06 0.67
N MET A 192 4.25 -0.64 1.11
CA MET A 192 3.95 -0.42 2.53
C MET A 192 3.96 -1.71 3.34
N MET A 193 3.40 -2.80 2.82
CA MET A 193 3.24 -4.07 3.54
C MET A 193 4.52 -4.86 3.70
N VAL A 194 5.54 -4.64 2.87
CA VAL A 194 6.80 -5.42 2.91
C VAL A 194 7.51 -5.33 4.26
N PHE A 195 7.61 -4.14 4.86
CA PHE A 195 8.35 -3.97 6.11
C PHE A 195 7.72 -4.74 7.29
N PRO A 196 6.42 -4.57 7.63
CA PRO A 196 5.85 -5.25 8.78
C PRO A 196 5.78 -6.78 8.61
N LEU A 197 5.51 -7.28 7.41
CA LEU A 197 5.50 -8.71 7.13
C LEU A 197 6.90 -9.33 7.24
N ASN A 198 7.92 -8.66 6.68
CA ASN A 198 9.31 -9.10 6.85
C ASN A 198 9.71 -9.09 8.31
N PHE A 199 9.36 -8.05 9.07
CA PHE A 199 9.67 -7.95 10.49
C PHE A 199 9.05 -9.11 11.29
N ALA A 200 7.76 -9.39 11.04
CA ALA A 200 7.05 -10.48 11.71
C ALA A 200 7.70 -11.85 11.46
N MET A 201 8.07 -12.12 10.20
CA MET A 201 8.61 -13.43 9.80
C MET A 201 10.08 -13.61 10.13
N GLN A 202 10.92 -12.58 9.91
CA GLN A 202 12.36 -12.66 10.13
C GLN A 202 12.72 -12.71 11.62
N LEU A 203 11.91 -12.11 12.48
CA LEU A 203 12.10 -12.11 13.92
C LEU A 203 11.35 -13.24 14.62
N ASN A 204 10.79 -14.19 13.90
CA ASN A 204 10.03 -15.33 14.44
C ASN A 204 8.85 -14.91 15.34
N ILE A 205 8.23 -13.76 15.07
CA ILE A 205 7.01 -13.34 15.77
C ILE A 205 5.85 -14.24 15.36
N VAL A 206 5.86 -14.65 14.08
CA VAL A 206 4.94 -15.66 13.53
C VAL A 206 5.73 -16.77 12.82
N ASP A 207 5.15 -17.96 12.73
CA ASP A 207 5.75 -19.05 11.94
C ASP A 207 5.46 -18.82 10.45
N LYS A 208 6.49 -18.41 9.70
CA LYS A 208 6.40 -18.14 8.26
C LYS A 208 5.86 -19.31 7.44
N ASN A 209 5.98 -20.56 7.92
CA ASN A 209 5.50 -21.74 7.19
C ASN A 209 3.97 -21.83 7.17
N GLN A 210 3.28 -21.09 8.02
CA GLN A 210 1.83 -21.05 8.10
C GLN A 210 1.18 -20.07 7.10
N PHE A 211 2.00 -19.30 6.35
CA PHE A 211 1.53 -18.22 5.49
C PHE A 211 2.01 -18.38 4.03
N PRO A 212 1.50 -19.38 3.31
CA PRO A 212 1.96 -19.70 1.95
C PRO A 212 1.67 -18.58 0.93
N SER A 213 0.54 -17.86 1.05
CA SER A 213 0.17 -16.79 0.12
C SER A 213 1.10 -15.58 0.28
N ILE A 214 1.44 -15.21 1.52
CA ILE A 214 2.43 -14.17 1.80
C ILE A 214 3.80 -14.58 1.26
N ASN A 215 4.20 -15.84 1.44
CA ASN A 215 5.48 -16.32 0.90
C ASN A 215 5.50 -16.27 -0.63
N ALA A 216 4.39 -16.64 -1.30
CA ALA A 216 4.28 -16.54 -2.75
C ALA A 216 4.30 -15.08 -3.24
N TRP A 217 3.62 -14.17 -2.54
CA TRP A 217 3.66 -12.74 -2.80
C TRP A 217 5.09 -12.18 -2.62
N LYS A 218 5.75 -12.53 -1.53
CA LYS A 218 7.14 -12.13 -1.26
C LYS A 218 8.10 -12.58 -2.36
N ALA A 219 7.97 -13.82 -2.83
CA ALA A 219 8.78 -14.33 -3.94
C ALA A 219 8.61 -13.50 -5.23
N LYS A 220 7.39 -13.00 -5.50
CA LYS A 220 7.16 -12.06 -6.63
C LYS A 220 7.83 -10.70 -6.39
N ILE A 221 7.77 -10.16 -5.17
CA ILE A 221 8.44 -8.92 -4.77
C ILE A 221 9.95 -9.03 -5.01
N GLU A 222 10.55 -10.12 -4.54
CA GLU A 222 12.00 -10.36 -4.63
C GLU A 222 12.51 -10.48 -6.07
N GLN A 223 11.64 -10.79 -7.03
CA GLN A 223 11.99 -10.84 -8.46
C GLN A 223 11.90 -9.47 -9.16
N ARG A 224 11.35 -8.44 -8.51
CA ARG A 224 11.22 -7.12 -9.13
C ARG A 224 12.58 -6.42 -9.26
N PRO A 225 12.96 -5.93 -10.46
CA PRO A 225 14.24 -5.24 -10.64
C PRO A 225 14.41 -4.03 -9.71
N ALA A 226 13.36 -3.25 -9.50
CA ALA A 226 13.38 -2.09 -8.60
C ALA A 226 13.59 -2.48 -7.13
N TYR A 227 13.04 -3.63 -6.69
CA TYR A 227 13.29 -4.14 -5.35
C TYR A 227 14.75 -4.57 -5.17
N GLN A 228 15.32 -5.24 -6.15
CA GLN A 228 16.74 -5.63 -6.15
C GLN A 228 17.66 -4.40 -6.17
N ALA A 229 17.32 -3.37 -6.97
CA ALA A 229 18.05 -2.11 -6.99
C ALA A 229 18.01 -1.41 -5.64
N MET A 230 16.84 -1.39 -4.98
CA MET A 230 16.69 -0.88 -3.62
C MET A 230 17.59 -1.65 -2.65
N LEU A 231 17.60 -2.98 -2.66
CA LEU A 231 18.45 -3.78 -1.77
C LEU A 231 19.93 -3.46 -1.97
N ALA A 232 20.38 -3.37 -3.20
CA ALA A 232 21.78 -3.06 -3.53
C ALA A 232 22.22 -1.66 -3.05
N LYS A 233 21.32 -0.69 -3.09
CA LYS A 233 21.59 0.70 -2.70
C LYS A 233 21.39 0.97 -1.21
N ALA A 234 20.31 0.43 -0.62
CA ALA A 234 19.86 0.76 0.71
C ALA A 234 20.43 -0.17 1.81
N ARG A 235 20.93 -1.35 1.46
CA ARG A 235 21.56 -2.29 2.41
C ARG A 235 22.67 -3.13 1.75
N PRO A 236 23.68 -2.48 1.21
CA PRO A 236 24.73 -3.17 0.46
C PRO A 236 25.51 -4.20 1.30
N ASP A 237 25.57 -4.02 2.63
CA ASP A 237 26.27 -4.90 3.57
C ASP A 237 25.29 -5.65 4.50
N GLY A 238 24.00 -5.70 4.15
CA GLY A 238 22.96 -6.30 4.97
C GLY A 238 22.34 -5.30 5.96
N ILE A 239 21.84 -5.77 7.09
CA ILE A 239 21.16 -4.95 8.10
C ILE A 239 22.02 -4.88 9.35
N PRO A 240 22.70 -3.75 9.62
CA PRO A 240 23.47 -3.58 10.83
C PRO A 240 22.55 -3.51 12.06
N GLY A 241 22.96 -4.09 13.15
CA GLY A 241 22.20 -4.05 14.40
C GLY A 241 20.77 -4.59 14.26
N SER A 242 20.58 -5.64 13.44
CA SER A 242 19.31 -6.36 13.40
C SER A 242 18.94 -6.82 14.81
N PRO A 243 17.69 -6.59 15.22
CA PRO A 243 17.23 -7.15 16.48
C PRO A 243 17.29 -8.68 16.42
N PRO A 244 17.59 -9.37 17.56
CA PRO A 244 17.63 -10.83 17.58
C PRO A 244 16.26 -11.41 17.28
N ALA A 245 16.22 -12.48 16.50
CA ALA A 245 14.99 -13.24 16.30
C ALA A 245 14.56 -13.87 17.64
N LEU A 246 13.25 -13.89 17.87
CA LEU A 246 12.68 -14.56 19.03
C LEU A 246 12.87 -16.08 18.91
N PRO A 247 12.99 -16.81 20.03
CA PRO A 247 12.81 -18.25 19.99
C PRO A 247 11.45 -18.56 19.39
N GLN A 248 11.40 -19.60 18.56
CA GLN A 248 10.18 -19.95 17.86
C GLN A 248 9.00 -20.01 18.82
N HIS A 249 7.92 -19.33 18.50
CA HIS A 249 6.67 -19.45 19.26
C HIS A 249 6.25 -20.92 19.34
N ALA A 250 5.83 -21.37 20.51
CA ALA A 250 5.08 -22.61 20.58
C ALA A 250 3.88 -22.45 19.64
N PRO A 251 3.69 -23.35 18.67
CA PRO A 251 2.64 -23.18 17.69
C PRO A 251 1.30 -23.10 18.43
N SER A 252 0.68 -21.94 18.35
CA SER A 252 -0.76 -21.88 18.52
C SER A 252 -1.30 -22.76 17.41
N GLY A 253 -2.00 -23.85 17.75
CA GLY A 253 -2.51 -24.81 16.79
C GLY A 253 -3.23 -24.12 15.63
N PRO A 254 -3.44 -24.83 14.51
CA PRO A 254 -4.04 -24.22 13.32
C PRO A 254 -5.31 -23.50 13.70
N ARG A 255 -5.37 -22.20 13.41
CA ARG A 255 -6.64 -21.47 13.49
C ARG A 255 -7.61 -22.17 12.54
N PRO A 256 -8.87 -22.43 12.95
CA PRO A 256 -9.87 -22.82 11.99
C PRO A 256 -9.89 -21.75 10.91
N ALA A 257 -9.82 -22.16 9.63
CA ALA A 257 -9.97 -21.23 8.52
C ALA A 257 -11.16 -20.31 8.81
N PRO A 258 -11.02 -18.98 8.65
CA PRO A 258 -12.15 -18.09 8.81
C PRO A 258 -13.27 -18.63 7.92
N ALA A 259 -14.47 -18.82 8.49
CA ALA A 259 -15.62 -19.16 7.68
C ALA A 259 -15.75 -18.03 6.66
N LEU A 260 -15.50 -18.33 5.38
CA LEU A 260 -15.72 -17.38 4.30
C LEU A 260 -17.12 -16.79 4.55
N PRO A 261 -17.27 -15.45 4.64
CA PRO A 261 -18.59 -14.88 4.78
C PRO A 261 -19.44 -15.45 3.64
N ALA A 262 -20.57 -16.08 3.99
CA ALA A 262 -21.50 -16.59 3.01
C ALA A 262 -21.72 -15.45 2.00
N ALA A 263 -21.47 -15.73 0.71
CA ALA A 263 -21.62 -14.74 -0.35
C ALA A 263 -22.93 -14.00 -0.10
N GLN A 264 -22.86 -12.71 0.23
CA GLN A 264 -24.08 -11.93 0.42
C GLN A 264 -24.82 -12.00 -0.92
N PRO A 265 -26.11 -12.43 -0.92
CA PRO A 265 -26.89 -12.37 -2.13
C PRO A 265 -26.83 -10.95 -2.67
N ALA A 266 -26.52 -10.81 -3.96
CA ALA A 266 -26.43 -9.53 -4.63
C ALA A 266 -27.67 -8.70 -4.24
N GLN A 267 -27.43 -7.55 -3.61
CA GLN A 267 -28.53 -6.63 -3.29
C GLN A 267 -29.20 -6.24 -4.61
N PRO A 268 -30.52 -6.37 -4.74
CA PRO A 268 -31.19 -5.89 -5.93
C PRO A 268 -30.92 -4.40 -6.10
N ALA A 269 -30.56 -4.02 -7.33
CA ALA A 269 -30.27 -2.62 -7.66
C ALA A 269 -31.40 -1.72 -7.16
N GLN A 270 -31.07 -0.73 -6.33
CA GLN A 270 -32.06 0.25 -5.88
C GLN A 270 -32.57 1.01 -7.11
N PRO A 271 -33.89 1.14 -7.28
CA PRO A 271 -34.43 1.95 -8.38
C PRO A 271 -33.95 3.40 -8.24
N ALA A 272 -33.49 3.96 -9.36
CA ALA A 272 -33.03 5.34 -9.43
C ALA A 272 -34.12 6.28 -8.86
N LYS A 273 -33.73 7.15 -7.94
CA LYS A 273 -34.62 8.22 -7.43
C LYS A 273 -35.06 9.08 -8.60
N PRO A 274 -36.36 9.36 -8.77
CA PRO A 274 -36.83 10.29 -9.79
C PRO A 274 -36.26 11.69 -9.52
N ALA A 275 -35.76 12.34 -10.59
CA ALA A 275 -35.30 13.72 -10.52
C ALA A 275 -36.45 14.61 -10.00
N GLN A 276 -36.20 15.35 -8.93
CA GLN A 276 -37.08 16.40 -8.49
C GLN A 276 -36.96 17.57 -9.48
N GLN A 277 -38.10 17.97 -10.06
CA GLN A 277 -38.25 19.17 -10.88
C GLN A 277 -38.24 20.42 -9.99
#